data_75dd78fccd607b662df85c1d22c6863b
#
_entry.id   75dd78fccd607b662df85c1d22c6863b
#
_cell.length_a   1.000
_cell.length_b   1.000
_cell.length_c   1.000
_cell.angle_alpha   90.00
_cell.angle_beta   90.00
_cell.angle_gamma   90.00
#
_symmetry.space_group_name_H-M   'P 1'
#
loop_
_entity.id
_entity.type
_entity.pdbx_description
1 polymer ?
#
loop_
_entity_poly.entity_id
_entity_poly.type
_entity_poly.pdbx_seq_one_letter_code
_entity_poly.pdbx_strand_id
1 'polypeptide(L)'
;MKFQSTRDQNAAKLSAAQVIKQGLAADGGLFVPEEIPALTFDEIRALCDVDYPTRAARILGKFLTDYTEEELLADCKAAYAETSFVGGAAPLVALDDTVHSLELWHGPTAAFKDMALQIMPRLLSRALVKTGEERTALILVATSGDTGKAALEGYKDIERIKIAVFYPENGVSRVQKLQMQTQTGDNVYVCAINGNFDDAQTGVKQIFSDPAAAKALDEKGYFLSSANSINWGRLAPQIVYYVSAYCDLLSAGRIQMGDKINVTVPTGNFGNIFAAYLAKLMGLPIDQLICASNKNNILTDFLATGTYDRNRAFHLTMSPSMDILISSNLERLLYLTAGAERTAAYMAELNKNGVYRVDADVKADRKSVV
;
A
#
# COMPACT_ATOMS: atom_id res chain seq x y z
N MET A 1 -15.51 -1.84 -12.21
CA MET A 1 -14.31 -2.64 -11.88
C MET A 1 -14.67 -3.67 -10.81
N LYS A 2 -14.27 -4.91 -11.00
CA LYS A 2 -14.38 -5.96 -10.00
C LYS A 2 -12.98 -6.40 -9.56
N PHE A 3 -12.92 -7.00 -8.38
CA PHE A 3 -11.68 -7.48 -7.78
C PHE A 3 -11.80 -8.96 -7.41
N GLN A 4 -10.69 -9.67 -7.47
CA GLN A 4 -10.60 -11.10 -7.19
C GLN A 4 -9.41 -11.39 -6.26
N SER A 5 -9.44 -12.57 -5.62
CA SER A 5 -8.32 -13.02 -4.79
C SER A 5 -7.12 -13.45 -5.63
N THR A 6 -5.92 -13.24 -5.11
CA THR A 6 -4.68 -13.76 -5.69
C THR A 6 -4.52 -15.27 -5.54
N ARG A 7 -5.34 -15.95 -4.72
CA ARG A 7 -5.21 -17.40 -4.43
C ARG A 7 -6.40 -18.24 -4.89
N ASP A 8 -7.56 -17.62 -5.13
CA ASP A 8 -8.76 -18.33 -5.59
C ASP A 8 -9.45 -17.55 -6.71
N GLN A 9 -9.29 -18.04 -7.94
CA GLN A 9 -9.95 -17.47 -9.12
C GLN A 9 -11.47 -17.72 -9.17
N ASN A 10 -11.98 -18.68 -8.37
CA ASN A 10 -13.39 -19.01 -8.30
C ASN A 10 -14.11 -18.24 -7.18
N ALA A 11 -13.38 -17.52 -6.33
CA ALA A 11 -13.98 -16.68 -5.31
C ALA A 11 -14.89 -15.60 -5.92
N ALA A 12 -15.90 -15.20 -5.17
CA ALA A 12 -16.82 -14.14 -5.60
C ALA A 12 -16.04 -12.83 -5.86
N LYS A 13 -16.29 -12.24 -7.02
CA LYS A 13 -15.70 -10.96 -7.40
C LYS A 13 -16.39 -9.82 -6.66
N LEU A 14 -15.60 -8.99 -5.97
CA LEU A 14 -16.06 -7.92 -5.10
C LEU A 14 -15.93 -6.55 -5.77
N SER A 15 -16.72 -5.57 -5.31
CA SER A 15 -16.56 -4.18 -5.66
C SER A 15 -15.38 -3.54 -4.93
N ALA A 16 -14.91 -2.36 -5.33
CA ALA A 16 -13.81 -1.67 -4.67
C ALA A 16 -14.13 -1.34 -3.21
N ALA A 17 -15.36 -0.89 -2.91
CA ALA A 17 -15.80 -0.63 -1.55
C ALA A 17 -15.77 -1.88 -0.67
N GLN A 18 -16.21 -3.03 -1.19
CA GLN A 18 -16.15 -4.30 -0.47
C GLN A 18 -14.70 -4.70 -0.16
N VAL A 19 -13.81 -4.55 -1.14
CA VAL A 19 -12.38 -4.89 -1.00
C VAL A 19 -11.66 -3.98 0.00
N ILE A 20 -11.92 -2.67 -0.06
CA ILE A 20 -11.34 -1.71 0.89
C ILE A 20 -11.82 -2.00 2.31
N LYS A 21 -13.13 -2.31 2.48
CA LYS A 21 -13.70 -2.67 3.78
C LYS A 21 -13.09 -3.96 4.33
N GLN A 22 -12.98 -4.99 3.51
CA GLN A 22 -12.51 -6.31 3.93
C GLN A 22 -10.99 -6.35 4.12
N GLY A 23 -10.22 -5.70 3.24
CA GLY A 23 -8.76 -5.58 3.28
C GLY A 23 -8.00 -6.82 2.80
N LEU A 24 -8.44 -8.02 3.13
CA LEU A 24 -7.84 -9.32 2.79
C LEU A 24 -8.93 -10.31 2.35
N ALA A 25 -8.64 -11.15 1.37
CA ALA A 25 -9.59 -12.18 0.94
C ALA A 25 -9.77 -13.27 1.99
N ALA A 26 -10.92 -13.97 1.97
CA ALA A 26 -11.25 -15.00 2.95
C ALA A 26 -10.29 -16.20 2.94
N ASP A 27 -9.67 -16.48 1.78
CA ASP A 27 -8.64 -17.50 1.58
C ASP A 27 -7.23 -17.04 2.03
N GLY A 28 -7.11 -15.82 2.57
CA GLY A 28 -5.86 -15.17 2.95
C GLY A 28 -5.07 -14.58 1.78
N GLY A 29 -5.63 -14.59 0.57
CA GLY A 29 -5.07 -13.94 -0.62
C GLY A 29 -5.27 -12.42 -0.60
N LEU A 30 -4.53 -11.74 -1.46
CA LEU A 30 -4.67 -10.29 -1.64
C LEU A 30 -5.69 -10.01 -2.74
N PHE A 31 -6.27 -8.81 -2.72
CA PHE A 31 -7.15 -8.39 -3.81
C PHE A 31 -6.36 -7.72 -4.93
N VAL A 32 -6.73 -8.07 -6.16
CA VAL A 32 -6.28 -7.43 -7.41
C VAL A 32 -7.49 -7.10 -8.29
N PRO A 33 -7.44 -6.05 -9.11
CA PRO A 33 -8.49 -5.77 -10.06
C PRO A 33 -8.53 -6.87 -11.13
N GLU A 34 -9.72 -7.13 -11.67
CA GLU A 34 -9.95 -8.12 -12.73
C GLU A 34 -9.20 -7.74 -14.02
N GLU A 35 -9.07 -6.47 -14.28
CA GLU A 35 -8.33 -5.89 -15.40
C GLU A 35 -7.57 -4.64 -14.95
N ILE A 36 -6.47 -4.36 -15.62
CA ILE A 36 -5.72 -3.12 -15.40
C ILE A 36 -6.25 -2.07 -16.37
N PRO A 37 -6.85 -0.96 -15.88
CA PRO A 37 -7.41 0.07 -16.76
C PRO A 37 -6.29 0.79 -17.52
N ALA A 38 -6.53 1.08 -18.80
CA ALA A 38 -5.59 1.85 -19.61
C ALA A 38 -5.59 3.33 -19.22
N LEU A 39 -4.44 3.98 -19.41
CA LEU A 39 -4.21 5.41 -19.31
C LEU A 39 -3.63 5.88 -20.64
N THR A 40 -4.42 6.59 -21.44
CA THR A 40 -4.01 7.07 -22.76
C THR A 40 -3.11 8.30 -22.67
N PHE A 41 -2.36 8.60 -23.73
CA PHE A 41 -1.53 9.81 -23.79
C PHE A 41 -2.35 11.10 -23.71
N ASP A 42 -3.58 11.11 -24.22
CA ASP A 42 -4.47 12.25 -24.08
C ASP A 42 -4.94 12.44 -22.64
N GLU A 43 -5.25 11.36 -21.93
CA GLU A 43 -5.54 11.42 -20.50
C GLU A 43 -4.31 11.89 -19.70
N ILE A 44 -3.11 11.40 -19.99
CA ILE A 44 -1.87 11.88 -19.34
C ILE A 44 -1.69 13.38 -19.59
N ARG A 45 -1.89 13.85 -20.84
CA ARG A 45 -1.82 15.27 -21.17
C ARG A 45 -2.81 16.10 -20.36
N ALA A 46 -4.05 15.63 -20.25
CA ALA A 46 -5.10 16.31 -19.46
C ALA A 46 -4.81 16.30 -17.95
N LEU A 47 -3.94 15.41 -17.46
CA LEU A 47 -3.47 15.39 -16.06
C LEU A 47 -2.32 16.39 -15.82
N CYS A 48 -1.61 16.85 -16.85
CA CYS A 48 -0.54 17.83 -16.68
C CYS A 48 -1.06 19.19 -16.19
N ASP A 49 -2.28 19.56 -16.56
CA ASP A 49 -2.88 20.88 -16.32
C ASP A 49 -3.70 20.97 -15.03
N VAL A 50 -3.68 19.92 -14.20
CA VAL A 50 -4.48 19.87 -12.96
C VAL A 50 -3.61 19.56 -11.73
N ASP A 51 -4.12 19.94 -10.55
CA ASP A 51 -3.46 19.71 -9.27
C ASP A 51 -3.40 18.24 -8.87
N TYR A 52 -2.54 17.92 -7.88
CA TYR A 52 -2.35 16.55 -7.40
C TYR A 52 -3.65 15.89 -6.90
N PRO A 53 -4.53 16.55 -6.09
CA PRO A 53 -5.81 15.97 -5.70
C PRO A 53 -6.69 15.58 -6.88
N THR A 54 -6.72 16.38 -7.94
CA THR A 54 -7.51 16.10 -9.16
C THR A 54 -6.89 14.94 -9.95
N ARG A 55 -5.55 14.89 -10.08
CA ARG A 55 -4.83 13.73 -10.64
C ARG A 55 -5.20 12.45 -9.88
N ALA A 56 -5.16 12.52 -8.54
CA ALA A 56 -5.49 11.40 -7.66
C ALA A 56 -6.93 10.91 -7.87
N ALA A 57 -7.92 11.82 -7.88
CA ALA A 57 -9.31 11.46 -8.08
C ALA A 57 -9.54 10.76 -9.42
N ARG A 58 -8.97 11.28 -10.52
CA ARG A 58 -9.11 10.70 -11.87
C ARG A 58 -8.46 9.33 -11.99
N ILE A 59 -7.25 9.15 -11.41
CA ILE A 59 -6.54 7.87 -11.46
C ILE A 59 -7.23 6.83 -10.58
N LEU A 60 -7.61 7.20 -9.35
CA LEU A 60 -8.35 6.32 -8.44
C LEU A 60 -9.71 5.92 -9.02
N GLY A 61 -10.41 6.82 -9.71
CA GLY A 61 -11.71 6.56 -10.34
C GLY A 61 -11.66 5.43 -11.39
N LYS A 62 -10.50 5.20 -12.02
CA LYS A 62 -10.32 4.08 -12.95
C LYS A 62 -10.43 2.71 -12.25
N PHE A 63 -10.08 2.63 -10.97
CA PHE A 63 -10.15 1.41 -10.16
C PHE A 63 -11.37 1.37 -9.25
N LEU A 64 -11.74 2.50 -8.65
CA LEU A 64 -12.81 2.64 -7.65
C LEU A 64 -14.12 3.03 -8.32
N THR A 65 -14.60 2.23 -9.27
CA THR A 65 -15.74 2.57 -10.15
C THR A 65 -17.11 2.60 -9.45
N ASP A 66 -17.18 2.18 -8.21
CA ASP A 66 -18.36 2.30 -7.32
C ASP A 66 -18.32 3.55 -6.43
N TYR A 67 -17.28 4.40 -6.57
CA TYR A 67 -17.20 5.75 -6.02
C TYR A 67 -17.50 6.77 -7.11
N THR A 68 -18.22 7.87 -6.79
CA THR A 68 -18.43 8.94 -7.77
C THR A 68 -17.19 9.83 -7.90
N GLU A 69 -17.09 10.56 -9.01
CA GLU A 69 -15.99 11.50 -9.23
C GLU A 69 -15.97 12.60 -8.15
N GLU A 70 -17.16 13.10 -7.75
CA GLU A 70 -17.30 14.11 -6.70
C GLU A 70 -16.84 13.58 -5.33
N GLU A 71 -17.17 12.33 -5.00
CA GLU A 71 -16.72 11.68 -3.77
C GLU A 71 -15.20 11.57 -3.74
N LEU A 72 -14.59 11.06 -4.82
CA LEU A 72 -13.15 10.89 -4.91
C LEU A 72 -12.42 12.24 -4.88
N LEU A 73 -12.93 13.25 -5.61
CA LEU A 73 -12.32 14.57 -5.62
C LEU A 73 -12.38 15.24 -4.25
N ALA A 74 -13.52 15.14 -3.56
CA ALA A 74 -13.67 15.68 -2.20
C ALA A 74 -12.70 15.02 -1.22
N ASP A 75 -12.59 13.69 -1.27
CA ASP A 75 -11.71 12.93 -0.40
C ASP A 75 -10.22 13.19 -0.71
N CYS A 76 -9.85 13.29 -2.00
CA CYS A 76 -8.48 13.62 -2.41
C CYS A 76 -8.09 15.05 -2.00
N LYS A 77 -8.98 16.04 -2.17
CA LYS A 77 -8.73 17.41 -1.71
C LYS A 77 -8.53 17.49 -0.20
N ALA A 78 -9.32 16.73 0.56
CA ALA A 78 -9.19 16.70 2.01
C ALA A 78 -7.95 15.92 2.48
N ALA A 79 -7.57 14.84 1.77
CA ALA A 79 -6.40 14.03 2.10
C ALA A 79 -5.07 14.72 1.76
N TYR A 80 -5.02 15.40 0.62
CA TYR A 80 -3.79 16.02 0.08
C TYR A 80 -3.81 17.54 0.16
N ALA A 81 -4.50 18.08 1.19
CA ALA A 81 -4.53 19.51 1.44
C ALA A 81 -3.12 20.05 1.74
N GLU A 82 -2.84 21.27 1.32
CA GLU A 82 -1.55 21.95 1.57
C GLU A 82 -1.25 22.10 3.07
N THR A 83 -2.27 22.16 3.90
CA THR A 83 -2.13 22.14 5.37
C THR A 83 -1.56 20.83 5.91
N SER A 84 -1.73 19.72 5.20
CA SER A 84 -1.20 18.40 5.55
C SER A 84 0.08 18.04 4.78
N PHE A 85 0.21 18.56 3.54
CA PHE A 85 1.34 18.32 2.67
C PHE A 85 1.99 19.67 2.28
N VAL A 86 2.78 20.20 3.19
CA VAL A 86 3.44 21.49 3.00
C VAL A 86 4.44 21.43 1.84
N GLY A 87 4.26 22.26 0.84
CA GLY A 87 5.08 22.27 -0.37
C GLY A 87 4.66 21.27 -1.45
N GLY A 88 3.48 20.65 -1.28
CA GLY A 88 2.88 19.71 -2.25
C GLY A 88 2.95 18.25 -1.80
N ALA A 89 2.02 17.44 -2.31
CA ALA A 89 1.88 16.05 -1.87
C ALA A 89 3.06 15.15 -2.33
N ALA A 90 3.54 15.34 -3.56
CA ALA A 90 4.60 14.53 -4.15
C ALA A 90 5.44 15.36 -5.14
N PRO A 91 6.15 16.41 -4.67
CA PRO A 91 6.94 17.24 -5.56
C PRO A 91 8.10 16.47 -6.17
N LEU A 92 8.38 16.76 -7.45
CA LEU A 92 9.50 16.20 -8.18
C LEU A 92 10.65 17.21 -8.24
N VAL A 93 11.74 16.90 -7.57
CA VAL A 93 12.92 17.79 -7.45
C VAL A 93 14.05 17.30 -8.32
N ALA A 94 14.56 18.15 -9.21
CA ALA A 94 15.72 17.83 -10.03
C ALA A 94 17.00 17.82 -9.15
N LEU A 95 17.74 16.71 -9.19
CA LEU A 95 19.07 16.61 -8.58
C LEU A 95 20.17 17.00 -9.57
N ASP A 96 19.96 16.65 -10.84
CA ASP A 96 20.77 17.07 -11.99
C ASP A 96 19.90 17.09 -13.26
N ASP A 97 20.52 17.10 -14.43
CA ASP A 97 19.80 17.16 -15.71
C ASP A 97 19.00 15.89 -16.02
N THR A 98 19.35 14.76 -15.40
CA THR A 98 18.79 13.42 -15.71
C THR A 98 18.16 12.74 -14.51
N VAL A 99 18.57 13.09 -13.30
CA VAL A 99 18.12 12.45 -12.06
C VAL A 99 17.20 13.37 -11.29
N HIS A 100 16.05 12.84 -10.90
CA HIS A 100 15.04 13.56 -10.13
C HIS A 100 14.68 12.76 -8.88
N SER A 101 14.42 13.46 -7.78
CA SER A 101 13.88 12.89 -6.54
C SER A 101 12.38 13.14 -6.49
N LEU A 102 11.60 12.07 -6.42
CA LEU A 102 10.19 12.14 -6.09
C LEU A 102 10.06 12.15 -4.56
N GLU A 103 9.78 13.31 -4.00
CA GLU A 103 9.78 13.52 -2.56
C GLU A 103 8.41 13.15 -1.95
N LEU A 104 8.36 12.05 -1.20
CA LEU A 104 7.13 11.52 -0.62
C LEU A 104 7.02 11.74 0.90
N TRP A 105 7.85 12.61 1.47
CA TRP A 105 7.92 12.87 2.92
C TRP A 105 7.30 14.20 3.36
N HIS A 106 6.60 14.91 2.49
CA HIS A 106 5.97 16.20 2.80
C HIS A 106 4.67 16.08 3.61
N GLY A 107 4.22 14.84 3.86
CA GLY A 107 3.04 14.57 4.65
C GLY A 107 3.24 14.78 6.15
N PRO A 108 2.15 14.70 6.94
CA PRO A 108 2.13 15.11 8.35
C PRO A 108 3.04 14.28 9.25
N THR A 109 3.44 13.08 8.84
CA THR A 109 4.34 12.23 9.64
C THR A 109 5.72 12.05 9.03
N ALA A 110 6.02 12.80 7.96
CA ALA A 110 7.28 12.75 7.21
C ALA A 110 7.65 11.34 6.74
N ALA A 111 6.67 10.57 6.30
CA ALA A 111 6.84 9.23 5.76
C ALA A 111 6.03 9.07 4.46
N PHE A 112 6.58 8.36 3.46
CA PHE A 112 5.86 8.08 2.21
C PHE A 112 4.52 7.38 2.43
N LYS A 113 4.34 6.75 3.59
CA LYS A 113 3.10 6.07 3.99
C LYS A 113 1.92 7.04 4.13
N ASP A 114 2.19 8.32 4.38
CA ASP A 114 1.16 9.37 4.42
C ASP A 114 0.40 9.46 3.09
N MET A 115 1.09 9.26 1.95
CA MET A 115 0.49 9.30 0.62
C MET A 115 -0.74 8.38 0.47
N ALA A 116 -0.73 7.25 1.15
CA ALA A 116 -1.86 6.33 1.14
C ALA A 116 -2.71 6.41 2.41
N LEU A 117 -2.10 6.68 3.58
CA LEU A 117 -2.81 6.67 4.85
C LEU A 117 -3.63 7.95 5.12
N GLN A 118 -3.42 9.03 4.37
CA GLN A 118 -4.29 10.20 4.45
C GLN A 118 -5.60 10.02 3.66
N ILE A 119 -5.59 9.24 2.57
CA ILE A 119 -6.78 9.00 1.75
C ILE A 119 -7.54 7.72 2.13
N MET A 120 -6.86 6.65 2.49
CA MET A 120 -7.47 5.35 2.76
C MET A 120 -8.59 5.38 3.81
N PRO A 121 -8.47 6.08 4.95
CA PRO A 121 -9.55 6.14 5.95
C PRO A 121 -10.83 6.76 5.41
N ARG A 122 -10.73 7.76 4.52
CA ARG A 122 -11.87 8.42 3.87
C ARG A 122 -12.55 7.45 2.90
N LEU A 123 -11.76 6.74 2.10
CA LEU A 123 -12.27 5.67 1.22
C LEU A 123 -12.96 4.57 2.03
N LEU A 124 -12.39 4.18 3.19
CA LEU A 124 -12.99 3.18 4.06
C LEU A 124 -14.32 3.68 4.66
N SER A 125 -14.39 4.91 5.16
CA SER A 125 -15.62 5.50 5.70
C SER A 125 -16.73 5.47 4.65
N ARG A 126 -16.45 5.86 3.39
CA ARG A 126 -17.41 5.73 2.28
C ARG A 126 -17.75 4.28 1.96
N ALA A 127 -16.76 3.37 2.03
CA ALA A 127 -17.00 1.96 1.79
C ALA A 127 -18.01 1.37 2.79
N LEU A 128 -18.01 1.80 4.05
CA LEU A 128 -19.01 1.39 5.03
C LEU A 128 -20.43 1.77 4.57
N VAL A 129 -20.61 3.00 4.11
CA VAL A 129 -21.91 3.48 3.60
C VAL A 129 -22.31 2.69 2.34
N LYS A 130 -21.40 2.56 1.35
CA LYS A 130 -21.66 1.88 0.07
C LYS A 130 -21.99 0.41 0.21
N THR A 131 -21.50 -0.24 1.27
CA THR A 131 -21.73 -1.67 1.54
C THR A 131 -22.84 -1.91 2.56
N GLY A 132 -23.55 -0.87 3.03
CA GLY A 132 -24.58 -0.98 4.05
C GLY A 132 -24.05 -1.51 5.40
N GLU A 133 -22.77 -1.28 5.70
CA GLU A 133 -22.18 -1.68 6.96
C GLU A 133 -22.56 -0.69 8.07
N GLU A 134 -23.26 -1.14 9.09
CA GLU A 134 -23.71 -0.28 10.18
C GLU A 134 -22.73 -0.22 11.37
N ARG A 135 -21.85 -1.23 11.48
CA ARG A 135 -20.85 -1.32 12.54
C ARG A 135 -19.70 -0.33 12.31
N THR A 136 -18.99 -0.07 13.39
CA THR A 136 -17.74 0.72 13.37
C THR A 136 -16.54 -0.18 13.05
N ALA A 137 -15.70 0.24 12.11
CA ALA A 137 -14.45 -0.46 11.82
C ALA A 137 -13.42 -0.23 12.95
N LEU A 138 -12.90 -1.30 13.52
CA LEU A 138 -11.79 -1.28 14.46
C LEU A 138 -10.51 -1.70 13.73
N ILE A 139 -9.61 -0.75 13.54
CA ILE A 139 -8.31 -0.98 12.90
C ILE A 139 -7.29 -1.35 13.97
N LEU A 140 -6.68 -2.53 13.85
CA LEU A 140 -5.57 -2.93 14.70
C LEU A 140 -4.27 -2.91 13.89
N VAL A 141 -3.25 -2.24 14.43
CA VAL A 141 -1.95 -2.10 13.78
C VAL A 141 -0.85 -2.49 14.75
N ALA A 142 -0.05 -3.50 14.41
CA ALA A 142 1.26 -3.69 15.01
C ALA A 142 2.30 -2.91 14.19
N THR A 143 3.19 -2.17 14.85
CA THR A 143 4.14 -1.31 14.16
C THR A 143 5.53 -1.34 14.76
N SER A 144 6.54 -1.20 13.92
CA SER A 144 7.92 -0.86 14.29
C SER A 144 8.21 0.65 14.20
N GLY A 145 7.17 1.47 13.94
CA GLY A 145 7.29 2.95 13.92
C GLY A 145 6.44 3.61 12.84
N ASP A 146 6.92 3.68 11.59
CA ASP A 146 6.35 4.51 10.51
C ASP A 146 4.88 4.25 10.19
N THR A 147 4.48 2.98 10.12
CA THR A 147 3.09 2.64 9.75
C THR A 147 2.13 3.07 10.85
N GLY A 148 2.50 2.84 12.12
CA GLY A 148 1.64 3.19 13.25
C GLY A 148 1.37 4.68 13.34
N LYS A 149 2.42 5.50 13.32
CA LYS A 149 2.28 6.96 13.38
C LYS A 149 1.48 7.53 12.21
N ALA A 150 1.76 7.06 10.98
CA ALA A 150 1.06 7.53 9.79
C ALA A 150 -0.42 7.06 9.77
N ALA A 151 -0.71 5.86 10.29
CA ALA A 151 -2.07 5.37 10.43
C ALA A 151 -2.85 6.18 11.50
N LEU A 152 -2.26 6.41 12.66
CA LEU A 152 -2.90 7.23 13.70
C LEU A 152 -3.31 8.60 13.16
N GLU A 153 -2.40 9.29 12.47
CA GLU A 153 -2.69 10.61 11.90
C GLU A 153 -3.76 10.57 10.82
N GLY A 154 -3.69 9.60 9.90
CA GLY A 154 -4.67 9.49 8.81
C GLY A 154 -6.07 9.08 9.28
N TYR A 155 -6.16 8.22 10.31
CA TYR A 155 -7.43 7.74 10.84
C TYR A 155 -8.03 8.64 11.92
N LYS A 156 -7.28 9.64 12.39
CA LYS A 156 -7.72 10.60 13.39
C LYS A 156 -9.07 11.23 13.03
N ASP A 157 -10.02 11.13 13.94
CA ASP A 157 -11.36 11.76 13.86
C ASP A 157 -12.17 11.41 12.59
N ILE A 158 -11.83 10.29 11.94
CA ILE A 158 -12.64 9.76 10.81
C ILE A 158 -13.85 9.02 11.37
N GLU A 159 -15.02 9.40 10.86
CA GLU A 159 -16.30 8.87 11.30
C GLU A 159 -16.42 7.36 11.10
N ARG A 160 -16.99 6.68 12.10
CA ARG A 160 -17.24 5.22 12.13
C ARG A 160 -15.98 4.37 12.02
N ILE A 161 -14.82 4.92 12.39
CA ILE A 161 -13.56 4.18 12.45
C ILE A 161 -12.89 4.44 13.79
N LYS A 162 -12.36 3.38 14.40
CA LYS A 162 -11.45 3.45 15.56
C LYS A 162 -10.16 2.75 15.20
N ILE A 163 -9.05 3.24 15.76
CA ILE A 163 -7.73 2.66 15.51
C ILE A 163 -6.98 2.43 16.82
N ALA A 164 -6.41 1.24 16.98
CA ALA A 164 -5.49 0.91 18.05
C ALA A 164 -4.14 0.46 17.47
N VAL A 165 -3.08 1.13 17.90
CA VAL A 165 -1.71 0.85 17.47
C VAL A 165 -0.92 0.24 18.63
N PHE A 166 -0.31 -0.92 18.37
CA PHE A 166 0.54 -1.65 19.30
C PHE A 166 2.00 -1.53 18.84
N TYR A 167 2.87 -1.12 19.74
CA TYR A 167 4.30 -0.99 19.46
C TYR A 167 5.17 -1.50 20.61
N PRO A 168 6.35 -2.06 20.36
CA PRO A 168 7.28 -2.48 21.40
C PRO A 168 7.84 -1.26 22.14
N GLU A 169 7.75 -1.24 23.46
CA GLU A 169 8.18 -0.11 24.31
C GLU A 169 9.61 0.36 24.02
N ASN A 170 10.53 -0.58 23.71
CA ASN A 170 11.93 -0.33 23.44
C ASN A 170 12.33 -0.63 21.97
N GLY A 171 11.36 -0.81 21.05
CA GLY A 171 11.61 -1.24 19.68
C GLY A 171 11.37 -0.19 18.59
N VAL A 172 11.08 1.06 18.98
CA VAL A 172 10.83 2.17 18.05
C VAL A 172 11.76 3.35 18.37
N SER A 173 12.06 4.18 17.37
CA SER A 173 12.86 5.37 17.60
C SER A 173 12.15 6.35 18.54
N ARG A 174 12.93 7.16 19.27
CA ARG A 174 12.38 8.18 20.20
C ARG A 174 11.39 9.11 19.51
N VAL A 175 11.70 9.56 18.30
CA VAL A 175 10.83 10.46 17.53
C VAL A 175 9.51 9.78 17.19
N GLN A 176 9.55 8.56 16.65
CA GLN A 176 8.35 7.80 16.30
C GLN A 176 7.49 7.48 17.52
N LYS A 177 8.12 7.14 18.66
CA LYS A 177 7.42 6.93 19.94
C LYS A 177 6.67 8.18 20.37
N LEU A 178 7.34 9.34 20.36
CA LEU A 178 6.72 10.61 20.70
C LEU A 178 5.57 10.97 19.75
N GLN A 179 5.76 10.79 18.43
CA GLN A 179 4.70 11.03 17.44
C GLN A 179 3.44 10.17 17.70
N MET A 180 3.61 8.91 18.16
CA MET A 180 2.46 8.07 18.53
C MET A 180 1.84 8.46 19.85
N GLN A 181 2.66 8.71 20.88
CA GLN A 181 2.18 9.03 22.24
C GLN A 181 1.49 10.38 22.36
N THR A 182 1.88 11.35 21.53
CA THR A 182 1.28 12.69 21.50
C THR A 182 0.13 12.82 20.49
N GLN A 183 -0.22 11.71 19.80
CA GLN A 183 -1.32 11.73 18.86
C GLN A 183 -2.64 12.09 19.58
N THR A 184 -3.35 13.07 19.06
CA THR A 184 -4.67 13.47 19.51
C THR A 184 -5.76 12.85 18.64
N GLY A 185 -7.00 12.83 19.14
CA GLY A 185 -8.18 12.32 18.45
C GLY A 185 -9.01 11.42 19.34
N ASP A 186 -10.34 11.46 19.21
CA ASP A 186 -11.26 10.72 20.08
C ASP A 186 -11.38 9.24 19.71
N ASN A 187 -10.86 8.86 18.56
CA ASN A 187 -10.97 7.52 17.99
C ASN A 187 -9.63 6.78 17.89
N VAL A 188 -8.52 7.34 18.43
CA VAL A 188 -7.17 6.79 18.35
C VAL A 188 -6.69 6.26 19.70
N TYR A 189 -6.07 5.07 19.67
CA TYR A 189 -5.53 4.40 20.86
C TYR A 189 -4.11 3.93 20.59
N VAL A 190 -3.22 4.15 21.55
CA VAL A 190 -1.80 3.80 21.44
C VAL A 190 -1.41 2.94 22.63
N CYS A 191 -0.90 1.74 22.36
CA CYS A 191 -0.54 0.75 23.37
C CYS A 191 0.91 0.31 23.19
N ALA A 192 1.75 0.60 24.19
CA ALA A 192 3.08 0.00 24.29
C ALA A 192 2.98 -1.42 24.83
N ILE A 193 3.76 -2.35 24.30
CA ILE A 193 3.84 -3.72 24.78
C ILE A 193 5.24 -4.03 25.33
N ASN A 194 5.31 -4.86 26.36
CA ASN A 194 6.54 -5.46 26.84
C ASN A 194 6.89 -6.67 25.96
N GLY A 195 7.65 -6.43 24.90
CA GLY A 195 8.03 -7.41 23.89
C GLY A 195 8.68 -6.76 22.71
N ASN A 196 8.87 -7.51 21.63
CA ASN A 196 9.39 -7.02 20.37
C ASN A 196 8.28 -6.82 19.32
N PHE A 197 8.65 -6.43 18.11
CA PHE A 197 7.69 -6.21 17.01
C PHE A 197 6.94 -7.50 16.62
N ASP A 198 7.61 -8.66 16.65
CA ASP A 198 7.00 -9.95 16.28
C ASP A 198 5.94 -10.36 17.33
N ASP A 199 6.16 -10.03 18.61
CA ASP A 199 5.17 -10.25 19.67
C ASP A 199 3.92 -9.39 19.42
N ALA A 200 4.09 -8.10 19.09
CA ALA A 200 2.97 -7.22 18.75
C ALA A 200 2.19 -7.74 17.53
N GLN A 201 2.92 -8.14 16.48
CA GLN A 201 2.32 -8.65 15.25
C GLN A 201 1.58 -9.97 15.48
N THR A 202 2.16 -10.86 16.29
CA THR A 202 1.54 -12.13 16.65
C THR A 202 0.27 -11.92 17.44
N GLY A 203 0.28 -11.04 18.44
CA GLY A 203 -0.91 -10.71 19.22
C GLY A 203 -2.04 -10.13 18.37
N VAL A 204 -1.73 -9.20 17.47
CA VAL A 204 -2.71 -8.66 16.52
C VAL A 204 -3.28 -9.76 15.62
N LYS A 205 -2.44 -10.64 15.06
CA LYS A 205 -2.90 -11.77 14.23
C LYS A 205 -3.79 -12.73 15.01
N GLN A 206 -3.48 -13.01 16.27
CA GLN A 206 -4.31 -13.85 17.15
C GLN A 206 -5.70 -13.25 17.33
N ILE A 207 -5.80 -11.93 17.59
CA ILE A 207 -7.10 -11.25 17.72
C ILE A 207 -7.89 -11.36 16.40
N PHE A 208 -7.26 -11.18 15.24
CA PHE A 208 -7.92 -11.30 13.93
C PHE A 208 -8.43 -12.70 13.63
N SER A 209 -7.79 -13.73 14.17
CA SER A 209 -8.13 -15.14 13.93
C SER A 209 -8.98 -15.75 15.06
N ASP A 210 -9.29 -15.01 16.12
CA ASP A 210 -10.08 -15.49 17.26
C ASP A 210 -11.58 -15.26 17.02
N PRO A 211 -12.39 -16.34 16.83
CA PRO A 211 -13.83 -16.21 16.66
C PRO A 211 -14.54 -15.63 17.89
N ALA A 212 -14.00 -15.84 19.10
CA ALA A 212 -14.58 -15.28 20.32
C ALA A 212 -14.39 -13.77 20.39
N ALA A 213 -13.21 -13.28 20.01
CA ALA A 213 -12.95 -11.84 19.88
C ALA A 213 -13.83 -11.21 18.79
N ALA A 214 -13.94 -11.85 17.62
CA ALA A 214 -14.81 -11.39 16.54
C ALA A 214 -16.27 -11.26 16.99
N LYS A 215 -16.81 -12.28 17.67
CA LYS A 215 -18.17 -12.27 18.21
C LYS A 215 -18.37 -11.18 19.25
N ALA A 216 -17.44 -11.03 20.19
CA ALA A 216 -17.55 -10.02 21.25
C ALA A 216 -17.50 -8.59 20.69
N LEU A 217 -16.77 -8.37 19.59
CA LEU A 217 -16.74 -7.09 18.87
C LEU A 217 -18.05 -6.86 18.13
N ASP A 218 -18.56 -7.88 17.42
CA ASP A 218 -19.82 -7.81 16.68
C ASP A 218 -21.01 -7.45 17.59
N GLU A 219 -21.13 -8.08 18.75
CA GLU A 219 -22.14 -7.77 19.77
C GLU A 219 -22.10 -6.31 20.27
N LYS A 220 -20.94 -5.64 20.13
CA LYS A 220 -20.73 -4.23 20.47
C LYS A 220 -20.81 -3.29 19.26
N GLY A 221 -21.16 -3.79 18.08
CA GLY A 221 -21.26 -3.01 16.85
C GLY A 221 -19.89 -2.66 16.24
N TYR A 222 -18.87 -3.51 16.45
CA TYR A 222 -17.55 -3.35 15.82
C TYR A 222 -17.23 -4.54 14.91
N PHE A 223 -16.37 -4.29 13.92
CA PHE A 223 -15.70 -5.35 13.17
C PHE A 223 -14.23 -4.99 12.93
N LEU A 224 -13.40 -6.01 12.77
CA LEU A 224 -11.95 -5.81 12.54
C LEU A 224 -11.68 -5.50 11.09
N SER A 225 -10.81 -4.52 10.84
CA SER A 225 -10.25 -4.21 9.52
C SER A 225 -8.77 -3.84 9.64
N SER A 226 -8.07 -3.75 8.51
CA SER A 226 -6.62 -3.59 8.48
C SER A 226 -6.20 -2.38 7.66
N ALA A 227 -5.28 -1.57 8.23
CA ALA A 227 -4.59 -0.48 7.55
C ALA A 227 -3.26 -0.92 6.91
N ASN A 228 -2.96 -2.21 6.84
CA ASN A 228 -1.70 -2.72 6.30
C ASN A 228 -1.59 -2.54 4.77
N SER A 229 -0.38 -2.62 4.23
CA SER A 229 -0.10 -2.49 2.79
C SER A 229 -0.74 -3.57 1.92
N ILE A 230 -1.29 -4.61 2.52
CA ILE A 230 -2.06 -5.66 1.83
C ILE A 230 -3.44 -5.16 1.34
N ASN A 231 -4.03 -4.16 2.01
CA ASN A 231 -5.30 -3.57 1.59
C ASN A 231 -5.14 -2.80 0.27
N TRP A 232 -6.06 -3.01 -0.67
CA TRP A 232 -6.07 -2.30 -1.96
C TRP A 232 -6.16 -0.78 -1.79
N GLY A 233 -6.90 -0.31 -0.79
CA GLY A 233 -7.00 1.12 -0.44
C GLY A 233 -5.65 1.75 -0.03
N ARG A 234 -4.64 0.92 0.33
CA ARG A 234 -3.27 1.34 0.57
C ARG A 234 -2.40 1.30 -0.68
N LEU A 235 -2.70 0.40 -1.61
CA LEU A 235 -1.91 0.22 -2.83
C LEU A 235 -2.29 1.22 -3.91
N ALA A 236 -3.57 1.36 -4.22
CA ALA A 236 -4.05 2.18 -5.33
C ALA A 236 -3.59 3.65 -5.28
N PRO A 237 -3.58 4.35 -4.12
CA PRO A 237 -3.09 5.72 -4.05
C PRO A 237 -1.62 5.89 -4.43
N GLN A 238 -0.83 4.83 -4.36
CA GLN A 238 0.58 4.87 -4.71
C GLN A 238 0.82 4.89 -6.23
N ILE A 239 -0.17 4.52 -7.04
CA ILE A 239 -0.10 4.64 -8.51
C ILE A 239 -0.05 6.12 -8.91
N VAL A 240 -0.76 6.96 -8.17
CA VAL A 240 -0.98 8.37 -8.47
C VAL A 240 0.32 9.15 -8.59
N TYR A 241 1.22 9.03 -7.63
CA TYR A 241 2.43 9.83 -7.61
C TYR A 241 3.44 9.46 -8.72
N TYR A 242 3.39 8.26 -9.28
CA TYR A 242 4.18 7.92 -10.46
C TYR A 242 3.64 8.58 -11.73
N VAL A 243 2.32 8.58 -11.91
CA VAL A 243 1.68 9.32 -12.99
C VAL A 243 1.89 10.82 -12.83
N SER A 244 1.78 11.33 -11.60
CA SER A 244 2.05 12.74 -11.30
C SER A 244 3.49 13.14 -11.63
N ALA A 245 4.49 12.33 -11.25
CA ALA A 245 5.88 12.58 -11.57
C ALA A 245 6.13 12.66 -13.08
N TYR A 246 5.50 11.77 -13.86
CA TYR A 246 5.60 11.80 -15.32
C TYR A 246 4.96 13.08 -15.90
N CYS A 247 3.80 13.49 -15.40
CA CYS A 247 3.16 14.76 -15.78
C CYS A 247 4.06 15.96 -15.44
N ASP A 248 4.70 15.96 -14.29
CA ASP A 248 5.59 17.06 -13.87
C ASP A 248 6.85 17.15 -14.73
N LEU A 249 7.42 16.02 -15.17
CA LEU A 249 8.52 15.99 -16.14
C LEU A 249 8.09 16.56 -17.50
N LEU A 250 6.89 16.21 -17.98
CA LEU A 250 6.33 16.75 -19.21
C LEU A 250 6.11 18.26 -19.11
N SER A 251 5.49 18.72 -18.03
CA SER A 251 5.18 20.15 -17.80
C SER A 251 6.46 20.99 -17.65
N ALA A 252 7.52 20.40 -17.09
CA ALA A 252 8.83 21.04 -16.99
C ALA A 252 9.67 20.97 -18.30
N GLY A 253 9.13 20.34 -19.36
CA GLY A 253 9.85 20.15 -20.63
C GLY A 253 11.11 19.28 -20.54
N ARG A 254 11.20 18.43 -19.52
CA ARG A 254 12.34 17.53 -19.31
C ARG A 254 12.26 16.28 -20.19
N ILE A 255 11.05 15.87 -20.57
CA ILE A 255 10.77 14.77 -21.47
C ILE A 255 9.66 15.17 -22.44
N GLN A 256 9.52 14.41 -23.53
CA GLN A 256 8.40 14.46 -24.45
C GLN A 256 7.41 13.32 -24.18
N MET A 257 6.16 13.48 -24.62
CA MET A 257 5.15 12.45 -24.50
C MET A 257 5.60 11.16 -25.20
N GLY A 258 5.66 10.06 -24.42
CA GLY A 258 6.12 8.76 -24.88
C GLY A 258 7.59 8.45 -24.55
N ASP A 259 8.37 9.44 -24.12
CA ASP A 259 9.72 9.18 -23.61
C ASP A 259 9.66 8.30 -22.36
N LYS A 260 10.53 7.30 -22.33
CA LYS A 260 10.56 6.34 -21.23
C LYS A 260 11.43 6.83 -20.08
N ILE A 261 10.96 6.61 -18.87
CA ILE A 261 11.70 6.89 -17.64
C ILE A 261 12.05 5.60 -16.88
N ASN A 262 13.15 5.62 -16.13
CA ASN A 262 13.49 4.59 -15.16
C ASN A 262 13.06 5.04 -13.77
N VAL A 263 12.59 4.10 -12.95
CA VAL A 263 12.13 4.38 -11.59
C VAL A 263 12.85 3.50 -10.59
N THR A 264 13.65 4.12 -9.70
CA THR A 264 14.33 3.43 -8.60
C THR A 264 13.50 3.54 -7.33
N VAL A 265 13.15 2.41 -6.72
CA VAL A 265 12.30 2.36 -5.54
C VAL A 265 13.00 1.63 -4.40
N PRO A 266 13.32 2.29 -3.27
CA PRO A 266 13.68 1.60 -2.04
C PRO A 266 12.53 0.68 -1.63
N THR A 267 12.79 -0.63 -1.58
CA THR A 267 11.71 -1.61 -1.55
C THR A 267 11.77 -2.48 -0.29
N GLY A 268 10.64 -2.54 0.43
CA GLY A 268 10.38 -3.46 1.53
C GLY A 268 9.18 -4.36 1.18
N ASN A 269 7.96 -3.97 1.55
CA ASN A 269 6.73 -4.75 1.33
C ASN A 269 6.26 -4.85 -0.14
N PHE A 270 7.05 -4.40 -1.09
CA PHE A 270 6.80 -4.42 -2.53
C PHE A 270 5.61 -3.57 -3.01
N GLY A 271 4.83 -2.97 -2.13
CA GLY A 271 3.64 -2.19 -2.52
C GLY A 271 3.98 -0.98 -3.37
N ASN A 272 5.02 -0.24 -3.01
CA ASN A 272 5.44 0.97 -3.71
C ASN A 272 5.90 0.67 -5.15
N ILE A 273 6.84 -0.26 -5.34
CA ILE A 273 7.33 -0.63 -6.68
C ILE A 273 6.24 -1.34 -7.51
N PHE A 274 5.35 -2.12 -6.86
CA PHE A 274 4.22 -2.73 -7.53
C PHE A 274 3.21 -1.69 -8.05
N ALA A 275 3.02 -0.58 -7.33
CA ALA A 275 2.22 0.55 -7.82
C ALA A 275 2.84 1.20 -9.07
N ALA A 276 4.17 1.33 -9.14
CA ALA A 276 4.87 1.75 -10.36
C ALA A 276 4.67 0.75 -11.50
N TYR A 277 4.71 -0.54 -11.19
CA TYR A 277 4.43 -1.59 -12.17
C TYR A 277 2.99 -1.52 -12.71
N LEU A 278 2.01 -1.28 -11.85
CA LEU A 278 0.64 -1.03 -12.29
C LEU A 278 0.53 0.20 -13.18
N ALA A 279 1.21 1.30 -12.85
CA ALA A 279 1.27 2.49 -13.71
C ALA A 279 1.86 2.17 -15.09
N LYS A 280 2.94 1.35 -15.15
CA LYS A 280 3.52 0.83 -16.40
C LYS A 280 2.51 0.01 -17.19
N LEU A 281 1.79 -0.90 -16.56
CA LEU A 281 0.74 -1.72 -17.19
C LEU A 281 -0.45 -0.88 -17.67
N MET A 282 -0.77 0.23 -17.01
CA MET A 282 -1.77 1.20 -17.46
C MET A 282 -1.34 1.93 -18.73
N GLY A 283 -0.07 1.91 -19.10
CA GLY A 283 0.47 2.57 -20.29
C GLY A 283 1.38 3.76 -20.01
N LEU A 284 1.73 4.03 -18.73
CA LEU A 284 2.73 5.03 -18.39
C LEU A 284 4.10 4.61 -18.97
N PRO A 285 4.80 5.48 -19.70
CA PRO A 285 6.08 5.13 -20.34
C PRO A 285 7.20 4.94 -19.31
N ILE A 286 7.23 3.79 -18.67
CA ILE A 286 8.29 3.34 -17.76
C ILE A 286 9.12 2.27 -18.48
N ASP A 287 10.44 2.46 -18.57
CA ASP A 287 11.33 1.47 -19.12
C ASP A 287 11.68 0.41 -18.08
N GLN A 288 12.41 0.79 -17.04
CA GLN A 288 12.85 -0.10 -16.00
C GLN A 288 12.36 0.33 -14.62
N LEU A 289 12.00 -0.67 -13.81
CA LEU A 289 11.77 -0.53 -12.38
C LEU A 289 12.98 -1.12 -11.66
N ILE A 290 13.65 -0.32 -10.82
CA ILE A 290 14.86 -0.74 -10.12
C ILE A 290 14.50 -0.96 -8.65
N CYS A 291 14.49 -2.23 -8.23
CA CYS A 291 14.20 -2.64 -6.86
C CYS A 291 15.44 -2.48 -5.98
N ALA A 292 15.54 -1.35 -5.28
CA ALA A 292 16.66 -1.09 -4.37
C ALA A 292 16.42 -1.76 -3.01
N SER A 293 17.40 -2.50 -2.52
CA SER A 293 17.35 -3.22 -1.22
C SER A 293 18.45 -2.74 -0.30
N ASN A 294 18.19 -2.80 1.02
CA ASN A 294 19.23 -2.73 2.04
C ASN A 294 19.85 -4.13 2.31
N LYS A 295 20.50 -4.34 3.47
CA LYS A 295 21.07 -5.64 3.82
C LYS A 295 20.05 -6.79 3.85
N ASN A 296 18.75 -6.49 4.03
CA ASN A 296 17.67 -7.47 3.93
C ASN A 296 17.27 -7.62 2.46
N ASN A 297 18.17 -8.16 1.64
CA ASN A 297 18.09 -8.18 0.18
C ASN A 297 17.32 -9.38 -0.41
N ILE A 298 16.32 -9.89 0.31
CA ILE A 298 15.55 -11.07 -0.12
C ILE A 298 14.93 -10.90 -1.51
N LEU A 299 14.49 -9.69 -1.85
CA LEU A 299 13.91 -9.40 -3.16
C LEU A 299 14.96 -9.46 -4.26
N THR A 300 16.15 -8.91 -4.03
CA THR A 300 17.28 -8.98 -4.99
C THR A 300 17.63 -10.43 -5.30
N ASP A 301 17.75 -11.26 -4.27
CA ASP A 301 18.07 -12.69 -4.42
C ASP A 301 16.92 -13.41 -5.14
N PHE A 302 15.67 -13.14 -4.78
CA PHE A 302 14.50 -13.70 -5.45
C PHE A 302 14.47 -13.31 -6.93
N LEU A 303 14.65 -12.05 -7.26
CA LEU A 303 14.68 -11.57 -8.65
C LEU A 303 15.82 -12.19 -9.45
N ALA A 304 16.97 -12.44 -8.86
CA ALA A 304 18.10 -13.09 -9.52
C ALA A 304 17.89 -14.61 -9.69
N THR A 305 17.45 -15.31 -8.65
CA THR A 305 17.48 -16.78 -8.59
C THR A 305 16.14 -17.44 -8.90
N GLY A 306 15.01 -16.81 -8.57
CA GLY A 306 13.68 -17.42 -8.56
C GLY A 306 13.33 -18.13 -7.26
N THR A 307 14.21 -18.07 -6.29
CA THR A 307 14.01 -18.67 -4.98
C THR A 307 13.77 -17.57 -3.95
N TYR A 308 12.63 -17.61 -3.29
CA TYR A 308 12.31 -16.76 -2.16
C TYR A 308 12.53 -17.54 -0.88
N ASP A 309 13.52 -17.13 -0.09
CA ASP A 309 13.92 -17.81 1.14
C ASP A 309 13.96 -16.84 2.30
N ARG A 310 12.97 -16.97 3.23
CA ARG A 310 12.90 -16.14 4.45
C ARG A 310 13.72 -16.69 5.60
N ASN A 311 14.28 -17.91 5.47
CA ASN A 311 15.09 -18.56 6.50
C ASN A 311 16.53 -18.00 6.49
N ARG A 312 16.66 -16.71 6.78
CA ARG A 312 17.91 -15.95 6.78
C ARG A 312 18.00 -15.00 7.96
N ALA A 313 19.19 -14.48 8.23
CA ALA A 313 19.38 -13.49 9.28
C ALA A 313 18.62 -12.20 8.98
N PHE A 314 17.97 -11.64 9.99
CA PHE A 314 17.37 -10.31 9.94
C PHE A 314 18.41 -9.26 10.35
N HIS A 315 18.54 -8.19 9.59
CA HIS A 315 19.47 -7.11 9.83
C HIS A 315 18.74 -5.81 10.16
N LEU A 316 19.06 -5.21 11.30
CA LEU A 316 18.64 -3.84 11.62
C LEU A 316 19.52 -2.86 10.84
N THR A 317 18.90 -1.98 10.07
CA THR A 317 19.59 -1.00 9.22
C THR A 317 19.16 0.44 9.54
N MET A 318 19.79 1.41 8.89
CA MET A 318 19.37 2.83 8.97
C MET A 318 18.02 3.10 8.29
N SER A 319 17.48 2.13 7.54
CA SER A 319 16.18 2.21 6.87
C SER A 319 15.19 1.18 7.44
N PRO A 320 14.79 1.29 8.72
CA PRO A 320 14.02 0.25 9.41
C PRO A 320 12.66 -0.04 8.76
N SER A 321 12.09 0.91 8.04
CA SER A 321 10.85 0.71 7.28
C SER A 321 10.96 -0.29 6.14
N MET A 322 12.21 -0.57 5.69
CA MET A 322 12.55 -1.51 4.63
C MET A 322 13.20 -2.79 5.17
N ASP A 323 13.36 -2.92 6.50
CA ASP A 323 13.89 -4.10 7.15
C ASP A 323 12.80 -5.17 7.22
N ILE A 324 12.69 -5.99 6.19
CA ILE A 324 11.70 -7.05 6.09
C ILE A 324 12.28 -8.32 5.48
N LEU A 325 11.72 -9.46 5.87
CA LEU A 325 11.98 -10.78 5.27
C LEU A 325 10.75 -11.36 4.56
N ILE A 326 9.57 -10.75 4.73
CA ILE A 326 8.34 -11.15 4.03
C ILE A 326 7.77 -9.95 3.31
N SER A 327 7.92 -9.94 1.99
CA SER A 327 7.47 -8.87 1.11
C SER A 327 6.04 -9.15 0.63
N SER A 328 5.05 -8.66 1.38
CA SER A 328 3.65 -9.08 1.25
C SER A 328 3.04 -8.82 -0.14
N ASN A 329 3.36 -7.70 -0.80
CA ASN A 329 2.78 -7.37 -2.10
C ASN A 329 3.44 -8.09 -3.28
N LEU A 330 4.54 -8.82 -3.06
CA LEU A 330 5.13 -9.67 -4.09
C LEU A 330 4.13 -10.72 -4.58
N GLU A 331 3.21 -11.14 -3.73
CA GLU A 331 2.13 -12.06 -4.07
C GLU A 331 1.27 -11.54 -5.23
N ARG A 332 1.04 -10.23 -5.32
CA ARG A 332 0.31 -9.63 -6.45
C ARG A 332 1.07 -9.75 -7.76
N LEU A 333 2.39 -9.58 -7.72
CA LEU A 333 3.23 -9.81 -8.90
C LEU A 333 3.20 -11.28 -9.33
N LEU A 334 3.33 -12.20 -8.39
CA LEU A 334 3.22 -13.64 -8.65
C LEU A 334 1.88 -13.99 -9.29
N TYR A 335 0.79 -13.42 -8.80
CA TYR A 335 -0.53 -13.63 -9.39
C TYR A 335 -0.59 -13.16 -10.86
N LEU A 336 -0.07 -11.99 -11.17
CA LEU A 336 -0.08 -11.46 -12.55
C LEU A 336 0.80 -12.28 -13.51
N THR A 337 1.85 -12.94 -13.01
CA THR A 337 2.80 -13.71 -13.82
C THR A 337 2.53 -15.23 -13.81
N ALA A 338 1.95 -15.77 -12.75
CA ALA A 338 1.78 -17.20 -12.55
C ALA A 338 0.31 -17.66 -12.47
N GLY A 339 -0.61 -16.73 -12.19
CA GLY A 339 -2.03 -17.05 -11.94
C GLY A 339 -2.29 -17.52 -10.51
N ALA A 340 -3.59 -17.66 -10.16
CA ALA A 340 -4.04 -17.91 -8.79
C ALA A 340 -3.55 -19.25 -8.23
N GLU A 341 -3.65 -20.34 -8.98
CA GLU A 341 -3.31 -21.67 -8.52
C GLU A 341 -1.83 -21.78 -8.09
N ARG A 342 -0.91 -21.33 -8.97
CA ARG A 342 0.53 -21.36 -8.65
C ARG A 342 0.87 -20.40 -7.52
N THR A 343 0.23 -19.23 -7.47
CA THR A 343 0.42 -18.27 -6.37
C THR A 343 0.00 -18.87 -5.03
N ALA A 344 -1.16 -19.54 -4.98
CA ALA A 344 -1.61 -20.23 -3.77
C ALA A 344 -0.62 -21.30 -3.32
N ALA A 345 -0.08 -22.10 -4.29
CA ALA A 345 0.92 -23.11 -4.00
C ALA A 345 2.22 -22.53 -3.44
N TYR A 346 2.76 -21.44 -4.04
CA TYR A 346 3.95 -20.76 -3.54
C TYR A 346 3.75 -20.18 -2.14
N MET A 347 2.58 -19.60 -1.85
CA MET A 347 2.27 -19.08 -0.53
C MET A 347 2.10 -20.18 0.52
N ALA A 348 1.51 -21.31 0.15
CA ALA A 348 1.42 -22.48 1.03
C ALA A 348 2.82 -23.04 1.36
N GLU A 349 3.70 -23.13 0.36
CA GLU A 349 5.08 -23.58 0.55
C GLU A 349 5.89 -22.60 1.44
N LEU A 350 5.75 -21.29 1.20
CA LEU A 350 6.37 -20.27 2.05
C LEU A 350 5.93 -20.38 3.52
N ASN A 351 4.64 -20.61 3.75
CA ASN A 351 4.11 -20.77 5.10
C ASN A 351 4.64 -22.03 5.79
N LYS A 352 4.73 -23.14 5.06
CA LYS A 352 5.17 -24.43 5.58
C LYS A 352 6.68 -24.52 5.79
N ASN A 353 7.45 -24.10 4.79
CA ASN A 353 8.89 -24.37 4.70
C ASN A 353 9.75 -23.09 4.87
N GLY A 354 9.13 -21.89 4.79
CA GLY A 354 9.85 -20.62 4.80
C GLY A 354 10.55 -20.31 3.47
N VAL A 355 10.38 -21.15 2.45
CA VAL A 355 11.01 -21.00 1.13
C VAL A 355 10.07 -21.52 0.04
N TYR A 356 10.10 -20.86 -1.13
CA TYR A 356 9.52 -21.40 -2.37
C TYR A 356 10.40 -21.06 -3.57
N ARG A 357 10.23 -21.79 -4.65
CA ARG A 357 10.89 -21.55 -5.92
C ARG A 357 9.86 -21.44 -7.03
N VAL A 358 9.94 -20.37 -7.82
CA VAL A 358 9.06 -20.20 -8.97
C VAL A 358 9.54 -21.02 -10.18
N ASP A 359 8.59 -21.39 -11.03
CA ASP A 359 8.84 -22.10 -12.28
C ASP A 359 9.69 -21.27 -13.25
N ALA A 360 10.31 -21.92 -14.22
CA ALA A 360 11.22 -21.29 -15.15
C ALA A 360 10.57 -20.20 -16.03
N ASP A 361 9.32 -20.39 -16.43
CA ASP A 361 8.51 -19.44 -17.18
C ASP A 361 8.24 -18.16 -16.36
N VAL A 362 7.81 -18.33 -15.10
CA VAL A 362 7.59 -17.21 -14.15
C VAL A 362 8.89 -16.49 -13.87
N LYS A 363 10.01 -17.24 -13.78
CA LYS A 363 11.34 -16.65 -13.61
C LYS A 363 11.75 -15.79 -14.82
N ALA A 364 11.42 -16.19 -16.04
CA ALA A 364 11.76 -15.45 -17.25
C ALA A 364 10.94 -14.15 -17.34
N ASP A 365 9.64 -14.23 -17.08
CA ASP A 365 8.70 -13.11 -17.23
C ASP A 365 8.99 -11.96 -16.25
N ARG A 366 9.30 -12.27 -14.98
CA ARG A 366 9.56 -11.23 -13.97
C ARG A 366 10.78 -10.35 -14.26
N LYS A 367 11.77 -10.80 -15.09
CA LYS A 367 12.90 -9.97 -15.53
C LYS A 367 12.47 -8.83 -16.45
N SER A 368 11.29 -8.94 -17.05
CA SER A 368 10.69 -7.87 -17.86
C SER A 368 9.92 -6.86 -17.00
N VAL A 369 9.68 -7.20 -15.73
CA VAL A 369 8.85 -6.43 -14.79
C VAL A 369 9.69 -5.49 -13.92
N VAL A 370 10.86 -5.93 -13.47
CA VAL A 370 11.72 -5.20 -12.49
C VAL A 370 13.16 -5.20 -12.97
#